data_756e2220f9f05d420134ca60724a5af5
#
_entry.id   756e2220f9f05d420134ca60724a5af5
#
_cell.length_a   1.000
_cell.length_b   1.000
_cell.length_c   1.000
_cell.angle_alpha   90.00
_cell.angle_beta   90.00
_cell.angle_gamma   90.00
#
_symmetry.space_group_name_H-M   'P 1'
#
loop_
_entity.id
_entity.type
_entity.pdbx_description
1 polymer ?
#
loop_
_entity_poly.entity_id
_entity_poly.type
_entity_poly.pdbx_seq_one_letter_code
_entity_poly.pdbx_strand_id
1 'polypeptide(L)'
;MAKNFKQNGDTLMLAPGAAVASGTGYLFGTALFGVALSDVGSGVAGPFATEGVWELPKTSALAISVGDRVYWDAANKVVNKTTASQECIGVAVSAAANPSATVLVKLGVSVVEGT
;
A
#
# COMPACT_ATOMS: atom_id res chain seq x y z
N MET A 1 9.24 1.69 31.84
CA MET A 1 9.13 0.89 30.62
C MET A 1 7.69 0.46 30.38
N ALA A 2 7.22 0.67 29.20
CA ALA A 2 5.85 0.29 28.88
C ALA A 2 5.74 -1.23 28.78
N LYS A 3 4.71 -1.78 29.39
CA LYS A 3 4.46 -3.21 29.32
C LYS A 3 3.45 -3.58 28.24
N ASN A 4 2.90 -2.61 27.56
CA ASN A 4 1.87 -2.82 26.55
C ASN A 4 2.42 -2.79 25.13
N PHE A 5 3.75 -2.66 24.96
CA PHE A 5 4.33 -2.82 23.62
C PHE A 5 4.20 -4.28 23.20
N LYS A 6 3.64 -4.53 22.04
CA LYS A 6 3.38 -5.89 21.59
C LYS A 6 4.30 -6.34 20.47
N GLN A 7 4.56 -5.46 19.49
CA GLN A 7 5.40 -5.80 18.36
C GLN A 7 5.65 -4.55 17.53
N ASN A 8 6.68 -4.61 16.68
CA ASN A 8 6.87 -3.59 15.66
C ASN A 8 5.73 -3.68 14.65
N GLY A 9 5.36 -2.53 14.10
CA GLY A 9 4.26 -2.47 13.16
C GLY A 9 4.68 -2.43 11.71
N ASP A 10 5.96 -2.57 11.42
CA ASP A 10 6.46 -2.52 10.05
C ASP A 10 6.17 -3.80 9.26
N THR A 11 5.99 -4.90 9.94
CA THR A 11 5.59 -6.16 9.33
C THR A 11 4.57 -6.83 10.23
N LEU A 12 3.44 -7.20 9.65
CA LEU A 12 2.37 -7.85 10.40
C LEU A 12 1.98 -9.15 9.73
N MET A 13 1.58 -10.13 10.55
CA MET A 13 1.03 -11.38 10.04
C MET A 13 -0.46 -11.20 9.88
N LEU A 14 -0.93 -11.20 8.65
CA LEU A 14 -2.32 -10.90 8.32
C LEU A 14 -2.86 -11.93 7.35
N ALA A 15 -4.14 -12.20 7.46
CA ALA A 15 -4.82 -13.17 6.59
C ALA A 15 -5.70 -12.41 5.60
N PRO A 16 -5.34 -12.37 4.32
CA PRO A 16 -6.15 -11.68 3.32
C PRO A 16 -7.38 -12.48 2.94
N GLY A 17 -8.38 -11.78 2.41
CA GLY A 17 -9.59 -12.44 1.94
C GLY A 17 -9.44 -13.07 0.56
N ALA A 18 -8.30 -12.92 -0.08
CA ALA A 18 -8.00 -13.50 -1.39
C ALA A 18 -6.51 -13.75 -1.45
N ALA A 19 -6.08 -14.67 -2.32
CA ALA A 19 -4.66 -14.95 -2.47
C ALA A 19 -3.92 -13.72 -2.95
N VAL A 20 -2.73 -13.47 -2.37
CA VAL A 20 -1.91 -12.31 -2.70
C VAL A 20 -0.52 -12.79 -3.05
N ALA A 21 -0.04 -12.43 -4.23
CA ALA A 21 1.30 -12.80 -4.66
C ALA A 21 2.34 -11.92 -3.99
N SER A 22 3.54 -12.45 -3.81
CA SER A 22 4.66 -11.70 -3.26
C SER A 22 4.86 -10.37 -3.99
N GLY A 23 5.02 -9.30 -3.26
CA GLY A 23 5.23 -7.97 -3.83
C GLY A 23 3.96 -7.23 -4.22
N THR A 24 2.81 -7.85 -4.02
CA THR A 24 1.52 -7.24 -4.35
C THR A 24 0.91 -6.61 -3.12
N GLY A 25 0.29 -5.45 -3.30
CA GLY A 25 -0.41 -4.77 -2.22
C GLY A 25 -1.77 -5.34 -1.95
N TYR A 26 -2.24 -5.19 -0.73
CA TYR A 26 -3.59 -5.60 -0.34
C TYR A 26 -4.10 -4.66 0.74
N LEU A 27 -5.35 -4.25 0.58
CA LEU A 27 -6.00 -3.37 1.56
C LEU A 27 -6.86 -4.22 2.49
N PHE A 28 -6.51 -4.19 3.78
CA PHE A 28 -7.25 -4.90 4.80
C PHE A 28 -8.24 -3.93 5.44
N GLY A 29 -9.53 -4.25 5.34
CA GLY A 29 -10.54 -3.35 5.86
C GLY A 29 -10.56 -2.04 5.09
N THR A 30 -10.60 -0.93 5.81
CA THR A 30 -10.75 0.38 5.19
C THR A 30 -9.47 1.21 5.18
N ALA A 31 -8.44 0.82 5.93
CA ALA A 31 -7.29 1.70 6.08
C ALA A 31 -5.95 1.00 6.23
N LEU A 32 -5.92 -0.31 6.40
CA LEU A 32 -4.66 -1.02 6.62
C LEU A 32 -4.17 -1.62 5.32
N PHE A 33 -3.13 -1.02 4.76
CA PHE A 33 -2.53 -1.48 3.52
C PHE A 33 -1.21 -2.17 3.80
N GLY A 34 -0.95 -3.28 3.14
CA GLY A 34 0.33 -3.97 3.26
C GLY A 34 0.76 -4.57 1.93
N VAL A 35 2.06 -4.82 1.82
CA VAL A 35 2.65 -5.47 0.65
C VAL A 35 3.10 -6.86 1.08
N ALA A 36 2.65 -7.87 0.37
CA ALA A 36 2.97 -9.25 0.72
C ALA A 36 4.46 -9.52 0.54
N LEU A 37 5.10 -10.07 1.55
CA LEU A 37 6.52 -10.42 1.50
C LEU A 37 6.76 -11.81 0.95
N SER A 38 5.70 -12.58 0.80
CA SER A 38 5.72 -13.90 0.16
C SER A 38 4.33 -14.17 -0.38
N ASP A 39 4.17 -15.26 -1.14
CA ASP A 39 2.84 -15.63 -1.60
C ASP A 39 1.99 -16.02 -0.39
N VAL A 40 0.81 -15.43 -0.27
CA VAL A 40 -0.09 -15.64 0.86
C VAL A 40 -1.41 -16.13 0.33
N GLY A 41 -1.87 -17.27 0.84
CA GLY A 41 -3.14 -17.82 0.43
C GLY A 41 -4.33 -17.13 1.07
N SER A 42 -5.49 -17.27 0.44
CA SER A 42 -6.72 -16.71 0.96
C SER A 42 -7.03 -17.31 2.33
N GLY A 43 -7.26 -16.46 3.32
CA GLY A 43 -7.57 -16.88 4.68
C GLY A 43 -6.39 -17.42 5.47
N VAL A 44 -5.18 -17.38 4.90
CA VAL A 44 -3.98 -17.88 5.57
C VAL A 44 -3.13 -16.70 6.01
N ALA A 45 -2.71 -16.68 7.28
CA ALA A 45 -1.87 -15.59 7.77
C ALA A 45 -0.51 -15.64 7.12
N GLY A 46 -0.05 -14.50 6.64
CA GLY A 46 1.27 -14.35 6.04
C GLY A 46 1.83 -12.98 6.32
N PRO A 47 3.13 -12.76 6.04
CA PRO A 47 3.77 -11.50 6.37
C PRO A 47 3.44 -10.41 5.35
N PHE A 48 3.01 -9.25 5.86
CA PHE A 48 2.76 -8.08 5.04
C PHE A 48 3.54 -6.91 5.60
N ALA A 49 4.29 -6.23 4.74
CA ALA A 49 5.01 -5.03 5.13
C ALA A 49 4.03 -3.86 5.09
N THR A 50 3.97 -3.10 6.18
CA THR A 50 3.08 -1.94 6.29
C THR A 50 3.83 -0.62 6.24
N GLU A 51 5.15 -0.67 6.16
CA GLU A 51 6.00 0.52 6.09
C GLU A 51 7.11 0.28 5.09
N GLY A 52 7.85 1.34 4.78
CA GLY A 52 8.96 1.26 3.87
C GLY A 52 8.63 1.85 2.51
N VAL A 53 9.61 1.79 1.62
CA VAL A 53 9.44 2.30 0.25
C VAL A 53 9.30 1.10 -0.67
N TRP A 54 8.24 1.09 -1.45
CA TRP A 54 7.91 -0.03 -2.32
C TRP A 54 7.60 0.46 -3.72
N GLU A 55 8.05 -0.29 -4.72
CA GLU A 55 7.70 -0.02 -6.11
C GLU A 55 6.35 -0.69 -6.38
N LEU A 56 5.34 0.12 -6.67
CA LEU A 56 3.99 -0.38 -6.85
C LEU A 56 3.48 -0.02 -8.23
N PRO A 57 2.62 -0.87 -8.82
CA PRO A 57 2.02 -0.53 -10.11
C PRO A 57 1.11 0.68 -9.98
N LYS A 58 1.08 1.50 -11.00
CA LYS A 58 0.25 2.70 -11.02
C LYS A 58 -0.61 2.73 -12.27
N THR A 59 -1.65 3.56 -12.23
CA THR A 59 -2.42 3.87 -13.43
C THR A 59 -1.45 4.44 -14.46
N SER A 60 -1.37 3.81 -15.63
CA SER A 60 -0.36 4.12 -16.62
C SER A 60 -0.44 5.57 -17.10
N ALA A 61 -1.64 6.02 -17.43
CA ALA A 61 -1.85 7.36 -18.00
C ALA A 61 -2.00 8.40 -16.91
N LEU A 62 -1.07 8.41 -15.95
CA LEU A 62 -1.14 9.33 -14.81
C LEU A 62 0.26 9.72 -14.40
N ALA A 63 0.54 11.01 -14.39
CA ALA A 63 1.82 11.51 -13.87
C ALA A 63 1.70 11.71 -12.36
N ILE A 64 2.75 11.31 -11.65
CA ILE A 64 2.82 11.45 -10.20
C ILE A 64 4.11 12.17 -9.86
N SER A 65 4.04 13.11 -8.94
CA SER A 65 5.19 13.89 -8.48
C SER A 65 5.60 13.46 -7.08
N VAL A 66 6.86 13.70 -6.74
CA VAL A 66 7.34 13.47 -5.39
C VAL A 66 6.49 14.26 -4.41
N GLY A 67 6.03 13.59 -3.37
CA GLY A 67 5.20 14.22 -2.34
C GLY A 67 3.70 14.08 -2.57
N ASP A 68 3.27 13.57 -3.72
CA ASP A 68 1.85 13.35 -3.95
C ASP A 68 1.33 12.22 -3.07
N ARG A 69 0.14 12.42 -2.49
CA ARG A 69 -0.55 11.32 -1.84
C ARG A 69 -1.01 10.33 -2.90
N VAL A 70 -0.86 9.06 -2.61
CA VAL A 70 -1.31 8.01 -3.52
C VAL A 70 -2.35 7.15 -2.84
N TYR A 71 -3.28 6.67 -3.63
CA TYR A 71 -4.45 5.94 -3.18
C TYR A 71 -4.48 4.59 -3.86
N TRP A 72 -5.09 3.61 -3.21
CA TRP A 72 -5.11 2.24 -3.72
C TRP A 72 -6.41 1.94 -4.44
N ASP A 73 -6.29 1.54 -5.69
CA ASP A 73 -7.43 1.06 -6.49
C ASP A 73 -7.46 -0.46 -6.36
N ALA A 74 -8.33 -0.96 -5.50
CA ALA A 74 -8.38 -2.39 -5.20
C ALA A 74 -8.89 -3.20 -6.40
N ALA A 75 -9.71 -2.60 -7.23
CA ALA A 75 -10.26 -3.32 -8.39
C ALA A 75 -9.18 -3.61 -9.43
N ASN A 76 -8.31 -2.63 -9.67
CA ASN A 76 -7.25 -2.75 -10.67
C ASN A 76 -5.89 -3.07 -10.07
N LYS A 77 -5.79 -3.04 -8.74
CA LYS A 77 -4.56 -3.33 -7.98
C LYS A 77 -3.42 -2.40 -8.40
N VAL A 78 -3.73 -1.13 -8.50
CA VAL A 78 -2.75 -0.09 -8.85
C VAL A 78 -2.93 1.11 -7.92
N VAL A 79 -1.91 1.99 -7.89
CA VAL A 79 -2.02 3.25 -7.19
C VAL A 79 -2.38 4.37 -8.14
N ASN A 80 -3.06 5.38 -7.63
CA ASN A 80 -3.40 6.58 -8.40
C ASN A 80 -3.54 7.76 -7.44
N LYS A 81 -4.09 8.86 -7.92
CA LYS A 81 -4.29 10.06 -7.10
C LYS A 81 -5.77 10.35 -6.87
N THR A 82 -6.64 9.39 -7.15
CA THR A 82 -8.08 9.56 -6.99
C THR A 82 -8.46 9.38 -5.53
N THR A 83 -9.12 10.38 -4.95
CA THR A 83 -9.53 10.32 -3.54
C THR A 83 -10.86 9.61 -3.34
N ALA A 84 -11.73 9.63 -4.34
CA ALA A 84 -13.10 9.11 -4.19
C ALA A 84 -13.09 7.59 -4.06
N SER A 85 -13.68 7.09 -2.98
CA SER A 85 -13.85 5.66 -2.74
C SER A 85 -12.54 4.88 -2.64
N GLN A 86 -11.43 5.56 -2.39
CA GLN A 86 -10.13 4.90 -2.26
C GLN A 86 -9.41 5.40 -1.03
N GLU A 87 -8.52 4.56 -0.51
CA GLU A 87 -7.79 4.90 0.71
C GLU A 87 -6.39 5.36 0.37
N CYS A 88 -5.95 6.39 1.06
CA CYS A 88 -4.57 6.85 0.95
C CYS A 88 -3.66 5.82 1.61
N ILE A 89 -2.70 5.33 0.85
CA ILE A 89 -1.78 4.31 1.37
C ILE A 89 -0.39 4.85 1.62
N GLY A 90 -0.09 6.04 1.16
CA GLY A 90 1.21 6.62 1.38
C GLY A 90 1.46 7.80 0.47
N VAL A 91 2.74 8.10 0.30
CA VAL A 91 3.20 9.28 -0.43
C VAL A 91 4.24 8.83 -1.46
N ALA A 92 4.14 9.35 -2.67
CA ALA A 92 5.13 9.07 -3.70
C ALA A 92 6.47 9.68 -3.34
N VAL A 93 7.54 8.90 -3.46
CA VAL A 93 8.90 9.37 -3.20
C VAL A 93 9.74 9.43 -4.45
N SER A 94 9.14 9.16 -5.61
CA SER A 94 9.77 9.39 -6.90
C SER A 94 8.73 9.96 -7.85
N ALA A 95 9.19 10.68 -8.86
CA ALA A 95 8.31 11.12 -9.92
C ALA A 95 8.05 9.96 -10.86
N ALA A 96 6.83 9.88 -11.39
CA ALA A 96 6.46 8.88 -12.37
C ALA A 96 5.78 9.57 -13.53
N ALA A 97 6.29 9.34 -14.73
CA ALA A 97 5.79 10.01 -15.92
C ALA A 97 4.44 9.45 -16.35
N ASN A 98 3.78 10.18 -17.19
CA ASN A 98 2.61 9.72 -17.92
C ASN A 98 3.05 9.47 -19.37
N PRO A 99 3.12 8.22 -19.85
CA PRO A 99 2.79 6.98 -19.16
C PRO A 99 3.99 6.35 -18.45
N SER A 100 3.69 5.60 -17.39
CA SER A 100 4.68 4.70 -16.82
C SER A 100 3.95 3.64 -16.00
N ALA A 101 4.63 2.55 -15.67
CA ALA A 101 3.98 1.39 -15.09
C ALA A 101 4.01 1.39 -13.57
N THR A 102 5.00 2.01 -12.96
CA THR A 102 5.22 1.92 -11.52
C THR A 102 5.63 3.25 -10.93
N VAL A 103 5.57 3.32 -9.61
CA VAL A 103 6.03 4.48 -8.84
C VAL A 103 6.53 3.97 -7.49
N LEU A 104 7.51 4.67 -6.92
CA LEU A 104 8.00 4.36 -5.58
C LEU A 104 7.14 5.07 -4.55
N VAL A 105 6.63 4.31 -3.60
CA VAL A 105 5.71 4.80 -2.58
C VAL A 105 6.25 4.49 -1.21
N LYS A 106 6.27 5.50 -0.34
CA LYS A 106 6.55 5.28 1.07
C LYS A 106 5.22 5.03 1.75
N LEU A 107 5.06 3.81 2.27
CA LEU A 107 3.84 3.42 2.94
C LEU A 107 3.74 4.07 4.31
N GLY A 108 2.54 4.35 4.74
CA GLY A 108 2.31 4.85 6.08
C GLY A 108 0.92 5.41 6.20
N VAL A 109 0.24 5.04 7.28
CA VAL A 109 -1.12 5.52 7.54
C VAL A 109 -1.13 6.83 8.32
N SER A 110 0.05 7.35 8.62
CA SER A 110 0.13 8.63 9.30
C SER A 110 -0.28 9.79 8.40
N VAL A 111 -0.39 9.53 7.12
CA VAL A 111 -0.84 10.56 6.20
C VAL A 111 -2.32 10.79 6.43
N VAL A 112 -2.63 11.98 6.85
CA VAL A 112 -4.03 12.33 7.07
C VAL A 112 -4.57 12.78 5.73
N GLU A 113 -5.50 11.99 5.21
CA GLU A 113 -6.14 12.45 4.02
C GLU A 113 -7.16 13.49 4.40
N GLY A 114 -7.32 14.42 3.54
CA GLY A 114 -8.22 15.51 3.81
C GLY A 114 -9.68 15.09 3.71
N THR A 115 -9.88 13.89 3.30
CA THR A 115 -11.20 13.29 3.08
C THR A 115 -12.17 14.23 2.45
#